data_1e2d675fd0d9ed92ddcb470ab3c33d8b
#
_entry.id   1e2d675fd0d9ed92ddcb470ab3c33d8b
#
_cell.length_a   1.000
_cell.length_b   1.000
_cell.length_c   1.000
_cell.angle_alpha   90.00
_cell.angle_beta   90.00
_cell.angle_gamma   90.00
#
_symmetry.space_group_name_H-M   'P 1'
#
loop_
_entity.id
_entity.type
_entity.pdbx_description
1 polymer ?
#
loop_
_entity_poly.entity_id
_entity_poly.type
_entity_poly.pdbx_seq_one_letter_code
_entity_poly.pdbx_strand_id
1 'polypeptide(L)'
;MTERSVYGMPPEEYGKKLRLKLIFAAVLAGVTVLLNILLVIFRNDSNHTWFLFANIVTDIACGIYLVYDLSFHLVPQWRLWKLNDRMKETVSGQITEIEPYTTRYANLDCYCVKLGKRRTFLPADTMQLEVGMQVELTLSGNVILEVAQ
;
A
#
# COMPACT_ATOMS: atom_id res chain seq x y z
N MET A 1 18.55 -17.73 12.42
CA MET A 1 18.18 -16.70 11.41
C MET A 1 16.71 -16.39 11.57
N THR A 2 16.37 -15.15 11.80
CA THR A 2 14.98 -14.73 11.96
C THR A 2 14.52 -14.16 10.62
N GLU A 3 13.74 -14.94 9.86
CA GLU A 3 13.10 -14.45 8.63
C GLU A 3 12.06 -13.40 9.00
N ARG A 4 12.16 -12.23 8.38
CA ARG A 4 11.17 -11.16 8.50
C ARG A 4 10.68 -10.76 7.12
N SER A 5 9.39 -10.97 6.89
CA SER A 5 8.73 -10.43 5.71
C SER A 5 8.70 -8.90 5.77
N VAL A 6 8.91 -8.24 4.63
CA VAL A 6 8.77 -6.77 4.52
C VAL A 6 7.36 -6.29 4.85
N TYR A 7 6.37 -7.18 4.81
CA TYR A 7 4.99 -6.88 5.26
C TYR A 7 4.85 -6.74 6.78
N GLY A 8 5.87 -7.13 7.58
CA GLY A 8 5.79 -7.21 9.04
C GLY A 8 4.87 -8.33 9.56
N MET A 9 4.30 -9.13 8.66
CA MET A 9 3.39 -10.26 8.95
C MET A 9 3.41 -11.25 7.77
N PRO A 10 2.88 -12.47 7.93
CA PRO A 10 2.77 -13.43 6.83
C PRO A 10 1.98 -12.84 5.64
N PRO A 11 2.37 -13.15 4.39
CA PRO A 11 1.69 -12.63 3.18
C PRO A 11 0.19 -12.92 3.14
N GLU A 12 -0.24 -14.05 3.72
CA GLU A 12 -1.66 -14.42 3.79
C GLU A 12 -2.48 -13.47 4.68
N GLU A 13 -1.93 -13.11 5.84
CA GLU A 13 -2.57 -12.15 6.75
C GLU A 13 -2.58 -10.74 6.14
N TYR A 14 -1.48 -10.36 5.48
CA TYR A 14 -1.40 -9.11 4.77
C TYR A 14 -2.46 -9.02 3.66
N GLY A 15 -2.62 -10.09 2.88
CA GLY A 15 -3.66 -10.19 1.85
C GLY A 15 -5.08 -10.08 2.42
N LYS A 16 -5.36 -10.69 3.58
CA LYS A 16 -6.66 -10.55 4.27
C LYS A 16 -6.92 -9.11 4.71
N LYS A 17 -5.94 -8.45 5.33
CA LYS A 17 -6.04 -7.04 5.73
C LYS A 17 -6.26 -6.13 4.53
N LEU A 18 -5.56 -6.37 3.44
CA LEU A 18 -5.71 -5.60 2.21
C LEU A 18 -7.12 -5.75 1.61
N ARG A 19 -7.64 -6.98 1.56
CA ARG A 19 -9.02 -7.24 1.10
C ARG A 19 -10.04 -6.54 1.99
N LEU A 20 -9.86 -6.56 3.31
CA LEU A 20 -10.75 -5.87 4.24
C LEU A 20 -10.78 -4.35 3.98
N LYS A 21 -9.63 -3.74 3.76
CA LYS A 21 -9.54 -2.31 3.39
C LYS A 21 -10.24 -2.00 2.06
N LEU A 22 -10.10 -2.87 1.06
CA LEU A 22 -10.79 -2.73 -0.23
C LEU A 22 -12.31 -2.82 -0.07
N ILE A 23 -12.80 -3.78 0.75
CA ILE A 23 -14.22 -3.91 1.06
C ILE A 23 -14.74 -2.64 1.76
N PHE A 24 -13.99 -2.12 2.73
CA PHE A 24 -14.36 -0.89 3.43
C PHE A 24 -14.47 0.31 2.46
N ALA A 25 -13.48 0.48 1.58
CA ALA A 25 -13.51 1.52 0.56
C ALA A 25 -14.71 1.38 -0.39
N ALA A 26 -15.04 0.15 -0.80
CA ALA A 26 -16.19 -0.13 -1.65
C ALA A 26 -17.52 0.16 -0.94
N VAL A 27 -17.65 -0.19 0.35
CA VAL A 27 -18.83 0.12 1.16
C VAL A 27 -19.00 1.63 1.32
N LEU A 28 -17.91 2.34 1.61
CA LEU A 28 -17.94 3.81 1.74
C LEU A 28 -18.40 4.48 0.44
N ALA A 29 -17.85 4.06 -0.70
CA ALA A 29 -18.28 4.53 -2.01
C ALA A 29 -19.76 4.23 -2.29
N GLY A 30 -20.22 3.02 -1.94
CA GLY A 30 -21.64 2.62 -2.08
C GLY A 30 -22.58 3.46 -1.24
N VAL A 31 -22.21 3.76 0.01
CA VAL A 31 -23.00 4.65 0.90
C VAL A 31 -23.09 6.06 0.32
N THR A 32 -21.99 6.60 -0.20
CA THR A 32 -21.97 7.93 -0.84
C THR A 32 -22.92 7.98 -2.04
N VAL A 33 -22.89 6.96 -2.91
CA VAL A 33 -23.81 6.86 -4.05
C VAL A 33 -25.27 6.78 -3.58
N LEU A 34 -25.56 5.97 -2.56
CA LEU A 34 -26.91 5.83 -2.02
C LEU A 34 -27.45 7.14 -1.46
N LEU A 35 -26.63 7.91 -0.73
CA LEU A 35 -27.01 9.22 -0.20
C LEU A 35 -27.35 10.20 -1.32
N ASN A 36 -26.59 10.19 -2.41
CA ASN A 36 -26.88 11.01 -3.59
C ASN A 36 -28.20 10.62 -4.26
N ILE A 37 -28.51 9.33 -4.36
CA ILE A 37 -29.80 8.85 -4.90
C ILE A 37 -30.95 9.32 -4.00
N LEU A 38 -30.82 9.17 -2.67
CA LEU A 38 -31.83 9.62 -1.72
C LEU A 38 -32.07 11.13 -1.81
N LEU A 39 -31.03 11.94 -2.01
CA LEU A 39 -31.16 13.38 -2.21
C LEU A 39 -32.04 13.73 -3.41
N VAL A 40 -31.90 12.98 -4.52
CA VAL A 40 -32.72 13.18 -5.71
C VAL A 40 -34.18 12.81 -5.45
N ILE A 41 -34.42 11.71 -4.72
CA ILE A 41 -35.77 11.23 -4.40
C ILE A 41 -36.49 12.24 -3.49
N PHE A 42 -35.82 12.76 -2.47
CA PHE A 42 -36.40 13.71 -1.50
C PHE A 42 -36.26 15.18 -1.91
N ARG A 43 -36.08 15.46 -3.19
CA ARG A 43 -35.86 16.82 -3.71
C ARG A 43 -36.96 17.83 -3.33
N ASN A 44 -38.18 17.38 -3.14
CA ASN A 44 -39.35 18.25 -2.84
C ASN A 44 -39.67 18.35 -1.35
N ASP A 45 -38.84 17.80 -0.46
CA ASP A 45 -39.00 17.87 0.99
C ASP A 45 -38.65 19.29 1.49
N SER A 46 -39.34 19.74 2.54
CA SER A 46 -39.08 21.03 3.20
C SER A 46 -37.65 21.16 3.77
N ASN A 47 -37.05 20.04 4.12
CA ASN A 47 -35.67 19.96 4.65
C ASN A 47 -34.58 19.74 3.59
N HIS A 48 -34.94 19.82 2.31
CA HIS A 48 -34.03 19.51 1.20
C HIS A 48 -32.72 20.30 1.26
N THR A 49 -32.76 21.58 1.65
CA THR A 49 -31.55 22.42 1.71
C THR A 49 -30.53 21.91 2.70
N TRP A 50 -30.95 21.45 3.88
CA TRP A 50 -30.08 20.85 4.89
C TRP A 50 -29.52 19.51 4.44
N PHE A 51 -30.35 18.67 3.81
CA PHE A 51 -29.90 17.40 3.22
C PHE A 51 -28.88 17.63 2.12
N LEU A 52 -29.10 18.61 1.25
CA LEU A 52 -28.16 18.99 0.19
C LEU A 52 -26.80 19.39 0.78
N PHE A 53 -26.79 20.28 1.77
CA PHE A 53 -25.57 20.74 2.39
C PHE A 53 -24.81 19.57 3.07
N ALA A 54 -25.49 18.77 3.87
CA ALA A 54 -24.89 17.60 4.53
C ALA A 54 -24.32 16.61 3.51
N ASN A 55 -25.02 16.38 2.40
CA ASN A 55 -24.55 15.47 1.36
C ASN A 55 -23.29 16.01 0.67
N ILE A 56 -23.25 17.29 0.30
CA ILE A 56 -22.07 17.91 -0.31
C ILE A 56 -20.84 17.77 0.60
N VAL A 57 -20.99 18.05 1.90
CA VAL A 57 -19.89 17.93 2.87
C VAL A 57 -19.40 16.48 2.97
N THR A 58 -20.35 15.52 3.02
CA THR A 58 -20.04 14.09 3.07
C THR A 58 -19.33 13.63 1.79
N ASP A 59 -19.80 14.04 0.62
CA ASP A 59 -19.21 13.67 -0.67
C ASP A 59 -17.78 14.18 -0.80
N ILE A 60 -17.54 15.42 -0.40
CA ILE A 60 -16.20 16.01 -0.42
C ILE A 60 -15.28 15.23 0.53
N ALA A 61 -15.70 14.98 1.77
CA ALA A 61 -14.90 14.28 2.76
C ALA A 61 -14.61 12.83 2.33
N CYS A 62 -15.63 12.08 1.86
CA CYS A 62 -15.47 10.73 1.37
C CYS A 62 -14.62 10.68 0.10
N GLY A 63 -14.80 11.63 -0.82
CA GLY A 63 -14.03 11.73 -2.04
C GLY A 63 -12.54 11.96 -1.77
N ILE A 64 -12.21 12.89 -0.90
CA ILE A 64 -10.81 13.16 -0.50
C ILE A 64 -10.22 11.90 0.15
N TYR A 65 -10.93 11.29 1.11
CA TYR A 65 -10.47 10.09 1.79
C TYR A 65 -10.22 8.94 0.83
N LEU A 66 -11.19 8.63 -0.05
CA LEU A 66 -11.05 7.54 -1.03
C LEU A 66 -9.90 7.78 -1.99
N VAL A 67 -9.77 8.98 -2.56
CA VAL A 67 -8.68 9.30 -3.49
C VAL A 67 -7.33 9.21 -2.78
N TYR A 68 -7.22 9.74 -1.58
CA TYR A 68 -5.98 9.69 -0.80
C TYR A 68 -5.61 8.26 -0.44
N ASP A 69 -6.52 7.51 0.19
CA ASP A 69 -6.26 6.14 0.65
C ASP A 69 -5.99 5.18 -0.53
N LEU A 70 -6.78 5.27 -1.61
CA LEU A 70 -6.55 4.45 -2.80
C LEU A 70 -5.21 4.75 -3.45
N SER A 71 -4.89 6.03 -3.70
CA SER A 71 -3.70 6.40 -4.47
C SER A 71 -2.42 6.19 -3.70
N PHE A 72 -2.39 6.54 -2.42
CA PHE A 72 -1.16 6.55 -1.63
C PHE A 72 -0.94 5.31 -0.77
N HIS A 73 -2.00 4.58 -0.44
CA HIS A 73 -1.90 3.40 0.43
C HIS A 73 -2.32 2.10 -0.24
N LEU A 74 -3.56 2.00 -0.71
CA LEU A 74 -4.09 0.72 -1.21
C LEU A 74 -3.42 0.24 -2.50
N VAL A 75 -3.23 1.11 -3.48
CA VAL A 75 -2.62 0.74 -4.76
C VAL A 75 -1.16 0.31 -4.60
N PRO A 76 -0.29 1.04 -3.87
CA PRO A 76 1.07 0.58 -3.60
C PRO A 76 1.11 -0.74 -2.84
N GLN A 77 0.29 -0.90 -1.79
CA GLN A 77 0.21 -2.13 -1.01
C GLN A 77 -0.26 -3.33 -1.86
N TRP A 78 -1.23 -3.14 -2.73
CA TRP A 78 -1.68 -4.15 -3.66
C TRP A 78 -0.59 -4.57 -4.65
N ARG A 79 0.16 -3.61 -5.18
CA ARG A 79 1.28 -3.88 -6.09
C ARG A 79 2.38 -4.69 -5.41
N LEU A 80 2.75 -4.30 -4.20
CA LEU A 80 3.73 -5.02 -3.39
C LEU A 80 3.27 -6.45 -3.11
N TRP A 81 2.01 -6.63 -2.68
CA TRP A 81 1.48 -7.96 -2.40
C TRP A 81 1.46 -8.86 -3.64
N LYS A 82 1.14 -8.30 -4.80
CA LYS A 82 1.13 -9.04 -6.07
C LYS A 82 2.52 -9.58 -6.48
N LEU A 83 3.59 -8.95 -6.01
CA LEU A 83 4.95 -9.45 -6.27
C LEU A 83 5.24 -10.75 -5.53
N ASN A 84 4.52 -11.07 -4.47
CA ASN A 84 4.69 -12.31 -3.73
C ASN A 84 4.35 -13.57 -4.56
N ASP A 85 3.49 -13.44 -5.58
CA ASP A 85 3.09 -14.54 -6.46
C ASP A 85 4.09 -14.78 -7.62
N ARG A 86 5.13 -13.95 -7.76
CA ARG A 86 6.13 -14.07 -8.81
C ARG A 86 7.29 -14.98 -8.39
N MET A 87 8.11 -15.36 -9.37
CA MET A 87 9.35 -16.11 -9.11
C MET A 87 10.23 -15.35 -8.13
N LYS A 88 10.67 -16.04 -7.09
CA LYS A 88 11.53 -15.53 -6.03
C LYS A 88 12.96 -15.99 -6.23
N GLU A 89 13.91 -15.13 -5.94
CA GLU A 89 15.33 -15.40 -5.95
C GLU A 89 15.91 -15.03 -4.59
N THR A 90 16.74 -15.88 -4.03
CA THR A 90 17.43 -15.60 -2.76
C THR A 90 18.85 -15.18 -3.03
N VAL A 91 19.27 -14.06 -2.44
CA VAL A 91 20.60 -13.48 -2.57
C VAL A 91 21.14 -13.14 -1.20
N SER A 92 22.33 -13.65 -0.88
CA SER A 92 23.02 -13.37 0.39
C SER A 92 24.16 -12.40 0.16
N GLY A 93 24.38 -11.51 1.10
CA GLY A 93 25.49 -10.57 1.05
C GLY A 93 25.46 -9.53 2.14
N GLN A 94 26.50 -8.69 2.15
CA GLN A 94 26.56 -7.55 3.04
C GLN A 94 25.99 -6.31 2.36
N ILE A 95 25.17 -5.55 3.09
CA ILE A 95 24.66 -4.27 2.64
C ILE A 95 25.80 -3.27 2.61
N THR A 96 26.15 -2.80 1.42
CA THR A 96 27.26 -1.86 1.22
C THR A 96 26.81 -0.40 1.24
N GLU A 97 25.60 -0.14 0.79
CA GLU A 97 25.08 1.22 0.68
C GLU A 97 23.54 1.20 0.66
N ILE A 98 22.93 2.19 1.28
CA ILE A 98 21.49 2.48 1.19
C ILE A 98 21.35 3.92 0.75
N GLU A 99 20.71 4.14 -0.40
CA GLU A 99 20.46 5.49 -0.90
C GLU A 99 19.39 6.18 -0.02
N PRO A 100 19.62 7.43 0.43
CA PRO A 100 18.72 8.11 1.38
C PRO A 100 17.41 8.59 0.72
N TYR A 101 17.33 8.51 -0.61
CA TYR A 101 16.16 8.98 -1.37
C TYR A 101 15.37 7.79 -1.92
N THR A 102 14.07 7.93 -1.94
CA THR A 102 13.19 6.95 -2.59
C THR A 102 13.27 7.09 -4.11
N THR A 103 13.35 5.95 -4.76
CA THR A 103 13.31 5.84 -6.23
C THR A 103 12.07 5.03 -6.63
N ARG A 104 11.43 5.41 -7.71
CA ARG A 104 10.27 4.67 -8.20
C ARG A 104 10.69 3.44 -9.00
N TYR A 105 10.47 2.26 -8.45
CA TYR A 105 10.76 0.98 -9.09
C TYR A 105 9.53 0.07 -9.05
N ALA A 106 9.21 -0.60 -10.17
CA ALA A 106 8.01 -1.44 -10.31
C ALA A 106 6.70 -0.73 -9.88
N ASN A 107 6.61 0.59 -10.08
CA ASN A 107 5.52 1.46 -9.62
C ASN A 107 5.34 1.51 -8.09
N LEU A 108 6.39 1.23 -7.35
CA LEU A 108 6.51 1.39 -5.90
C LEU A 108 7.59 2.42 -5.58
N ASP A 109 7.41 3.17 -4.51
CA ASP A 109 8.46 3.99 -3.95
C ASP A 109 9.37 3.11 -3.10
N CYS A 110 10.64 3.03 -3.45
CA CYS A 110 11.59 2.11 -2.86
C CYS A 110 12.89 2.82 -2.53
N TYR A 111 13.57 2.36 -1.48
CA TYR A 111 14.96 2.69 -1.22
C TYR A 111 15.88 1.75 -2.00
N CYS A 112 16.91 2.29 -2.65
CA CYS A 112 17.91 1.47 -3.31
C CYS A 112 18.90 0.95 -2.27
N VAL A 113 18.96 -0.37 -2.14
CA VAL A 113 19.87 -1.09 -1.26
C VAL A 113 20.89 -1.84 -2.10
N LYS A 114 22.18 -1.58 -1.90
CA LYS A 114 23.25 -2.24 -2.63
C LYS A 114 23.84 -3.40 -1.82
N LEU A 115 23.84 -4.59 -2.41
CA LEU A 115 24.59 -5.76 -1.94
C LEU A 115 25.81 -5.93 -2.84
N GLY A 116 26.97 -5.42 -2.43
CA GLY A 116 28.14 -5.40 -3.29
C GLY A 116 27.87 -4.62 -4.58
N LYS A 117 27.87 -5.32 -5.74
CA LYS A 117 27.59 -4.72 -7.05
C LYS A 117 26.12 -4.76 -7.47
N ARG A 118 25.28 -5.53 -6.75
CA ARG A 118 23.88 -5.70 -7.09
C ARG A 118 23.02 -4.63 -6.42
N ARG A 119 22.15 -4.01 -7.23
CA ARG A 119 21.12 -3.07 -6.75
C ARG A 119 19.83 -3.82 -6.48
N THR A 120 19.29 -3.65 -5.27
CA THR A 120 17.99 -4.17 -4.87
C THR A 120 17.14 -3.02 -4.35
N PHE A 121 15.83 -3.21 -4.29
CA PHE A 121 14.87 -2.16 -3.97
C PHE A 121 14.01 -2.59 -2.79
N LEU A 122 14.13 -1.87 -1.68
CA LEU A 122 13.32 -2.05 -0.49
C LEU A 122 12.11 -1.13 -0.57
N PRO A 123 10.87 -1.64 -0.57
CA PRO A 123 9.69 -0.79 -0.58
C PRO A 123 9.68 0.16 0.61
N ALA A 124 9.32 1.43 0.38
CA ALA A 124 9.14 2.42 1.42
C ALA A 124 8.03 1.97 2.40
N ASP A 125 8.08 2.48 3.63
CA ASP A 125 7.12 2.16 4.71
C ASP A 125 7.10 0.68 5.14
N THR A 126 8.19 -0.06 4.88
CA THR A 126 8.39 -1.43 5.34
C THR A 126 9.38 -1.50 6.50
N MET A 127 10.35 -2.40 6.44
CA MET A 127 11.38 -2.54 7.45
C MET A 127 12.56 -1.58 7.21
N GLN A 128 13.32 -1.29 8.26
CA GLN A 128 14.57 -0.55 8.15
C GLN A 128 15.75 -1.53 8.09
N LEU A 129 16.67 -1.25 7.18
CA LEU A 129 17.94 -1.97 7.04
C LEU A 129 19.08 -1.02 7.32
N GLU A 130 20.21 -1.55 7.77
CA GLU A 130 21.42 -0.77 8.08
C GLU A 130 22.59 -1.19 7.21
N VAL A 131 23.44 -0.24 6.88
CA VAL A 131 24.68 -0.50 6.14
C VAL A 131 25.62 -1.35 7.01
N GLY A 132 26.24 -2.36 6.41
CA GLY A 132 27.13 -3.28 7.09
C GLY A 132 26.48 -4.57 7.58
N MET A 133 25.14 -4.66 7.57
CA MET A 133 24.43 -5.89 7.94
C MET A 133 24.69 -7.01 6.92
N GLN A 134 24.90 -8.22 7.44
CA GLN A 134 24.94 -9.44 6.64
C GLN A 134 23.52 -9.97 6.56
N VAL A 135 22.97 -10.06 5.36
CA VAL A 135 21.56 -10.40 5.16
C VAL A 135 21.41 -11.43 4.03
N GLU A 136 20.35 -12.20 4.14
CA GLU A 136 19.83 -13.02 3.06
C GLU A 136 18.49 -12.42 2.61
N LEU A 137 18.42 -11.97 1.35
CA LEU A 137 17.27 -11.28 0.79
C LEU A 137 16.51 -12.19 -0.17
N THR A 138 15.21 -12.33 0.03
CA THR A 138 14.33 -12.94 -0.95
C THR A 138 13.74 -11.85 -1.84
N LEU A 139 14.05 -11.93 -3.12
CA LEU A 139 13.72 -10.92 -4.12
C LEU A 139 12.63 -11.42 -5.09
N SER A 140 11.76 -10.53 -5.51
CA SER A 140 10.93 -10.69 -6.71
C SER A 140 11.41 -9.70 -7.78
N GLY A 141 12.14 -10.20 -8.79
CA GLY A 141 12.96 -9.35 -9.64
C GLY A 141 14.10 -8.73 -8.82
N ASN A 142 14.05 -7.41 -8.60
CA ASN A 142 14.99 -6.73 -7.70
C ASN A 142 14.31 -6.12 -6.47
N VAL A 143 13.01 -6.40 -6.25
CA VAL A 143 12.28 -5.91 -5.07
C VAL A 143 12.44 -6.89 -3.92
N ILE A 144 12.82 -6.37 -2.75
CA ILE A 144 13.00 -7.17 -1.53
C ILE A 144 11.62 -7.51 -0.94
N LEU A 145 11.36 -8.79 -0.71
CA LEU A 145 10.13 -9.28 -0.10
C LEU A 145 10.34 -9.81 1.31
N GLU A 146 11.49 -10.43 1.57
CA GLU A 146 11.84 -11.04 2.87
C GLU A 146 13.30 -10.78 3.16
N VAL A 147 13.62 -10.66 4.44
CA VAL A 147 14.97 -10.47 4.94
C VAL A 147 15.23 -11.49 6.06
N ALA A 148 16.26 -12.30 5.90
CA ALA A 148 16.79 -13.16 6.94
C ALA A 148 18.14 -12.60 7.44
N GLN A 149 18.32 -12.59 8.74
CA GLN A 149 19.52 -12.12 9.43
C GLN A 149 20.18 -13.25 10.23
#